data_9637e32cb3c4532bec24abcfc37ff7f7
#
_entry.id   9637e32cb3c4532bec24abcfc37ff7f7
#
_cell.length_a   1.000
_cell.length_b   1.000
_cell.length_c   1.000
_cell.angle_alpha   90.00
_cell.angle_beta   90.00
_cell.angle_gamma   90.00
#
_symmetry.space_group_name_H-M   'P 1'
#
loop_
_entity.id
_entity.type
_entity.pdbx_description
1 polymer ?
#
loop_
_entity_poly.entity_id
_entity_poly.type
_entity_poly.pdbx_seq_one_letter_code
_entity_poly.pdbx_strand_id
1 'polypeptide(L)'
;DPEMSRGLGDVYKRQVYGKTPDVGSAAFVAPNATLAGDVVLAAGSSVWYGAVVRGDTGAIRIGKNSNIQDNAVLHTGPNLGVTIGKNVSIGHSAVVHGCTVGDGALIGMHATVMNGAVVGKNAVVAAGALVLENTVVPDGMVAMGVPAKVREAASPALVEANRKNAEGYVAEATAHAEANK
;
A
#
# COMPACT_ATOMS: atom_id res chain seq x y z
N ASP A 1 36.96 -4.14 7.25
CA ASP A 1 35.81 -4.77 7.89
C ASP A 1 34.60 -4.63 6.97
N PRO A 2 34.05 -5.74 6.42
CA PRO A 2 32.89 -5.67 5.49
C PRO A 2 31.59 -5.18 6.14
N GLU A 3 31.55 -5.01 7.44
CA GLU A 3 30.37 -4.57 8.17
C GLU A 3 30.18 -3.04 8.24
N MET A 4 31.18 -2.27 7.88
CA MET A 4 31.12 -0.79 7.97
C MET A 4 30.60 -0.08 6.73
N SER A 5 30.17 -0.78 5.68
CA SER A 5 29.57 -0.16 4.49
C SER A 5 28.04 -0.33 4.36
N ARG A 6 27.38 -0.71 5.43
CA ARG A 6 25.92 -0.63 5.46
C ARG A 6 25.53 0.83 5.63
N GLY A 7 25.49 1.53 4.51
CA GLY A 7 24.98 2.90 4.47
C GLY A 7 23.58 2.96 5.08
N LEU A 8 23.19 4.10 5.61
CA LEU A 8 21.87 4.40 6.17
C LEU A 8 20.69 4.00 5.25
N GLY A 9 20.98 3.70 3.98
CA GLY A 9 19.99 3.31 2.96
C GLY A 9 19.24 1.99 3.17
N ASP A 10 19.65 1.13 4.09
CA ASP A 10 19.03 -0.18 4.31
C ASP A 10 18.37 -0.36 5.70
N VAL A 11 18.29 0.71 6.48
CA VAL A 11 17.75 0.67 7.86
C VAL A 11 16.29 0.21 7.90
N TYR A 12 15.51 0.49 6.88
CA TYR A 12 14.11 0.11 6.77
C TYR A 12 13.87 -1.34 6.35
N LYS A 13 14.89 -2.05 5.82
CA LYS A 13 14.75 -3.45 5.36
C LYS A 13 15.08 -4.46 6.45
N ARG A 14 14.26 -5.50 6.57
CA ARG A 14 14.47 -6.64 7.47
C ARG A 14 14.36 -7.95 6.71
N GLN A 15 15.42 -8.76 6.73
CA GLN A 15 15.36 -10.12 6.23
C GLN A 15 14.56 -10.99 7.20
N VAL A 16 13.57 -11.73 6.69
CA VAL A 16 12.77 -12.68 7.45
C VAL A 16 12.63 -13.96 6.65
N TYR A 17 12.91 -15.10 7.27
CA TYR A 17 12.91 -16.42 6.63
C TYR A 17 13.70 -16.47 5.31
N GLY A 18 14.87 -15.83 5.29
CA GLY A 18 15.76 -15.79 4.12
C GLY A 18 15.29 -14.85 2.99
N LYS A 19 14.16 -14.15 3.14
CA LYS A 19 13.65 -13.18 2.17
C LYS A 19 13.93 -11.76 2.61
N THR A 20 14.46 -10.96 1.70
CA THR A 20 14.76 -9.54 1.89
C THR A 20 13.88 -8.71 0.96
N PRO A 21 13.28 -7.61 1.43
CA PRO A 21 12.48 -6.73 0.58
C PRO A 21 13.25 -6.23 -0.65
N ASP A 22 12.63 -6.36 -1.83
CA ASP A 22 13.10 -5.77 -3.08
C ASP A 22 12.43 -4.40 -3.28
N VAL A 23 13.23 -3.37 -3.14
CA VAL A 23 12.80 -1.97 -3.24
C VAL A 23 13.51 -1.22 -4.36
N GLY A 24 14.30 -1.92 -5.19
CA GLY A 24 15.20 -1.31 -6.17
C GLY A 24 14.53 -0.42 -7.20
N SER A 25 13.22 -0.59 -7.43
CA SER A 25 12.45 0.21 -8.40
C SER A 25 11.57 1.28 -7.72
N ALA A 26 11.48 1.34 -6.40
CA ALA A 26 10.66 2.32 -5.69
C ALA A 26 11.17 3.75 -5.92
N ALA A 27 10.23 4.71 -6.00
CA ALA A 27 10.58 6.13 -6.06
C ALA A 27 11.05 6.66 -4.70
N PHE A 28 10.45 6.16 -3.61
CA PHE A 28 10.80 6.58 -2.26
C PHE A 28 10.42 5.51 -1.23
N VAL A 29 11.30 5.30 -0.26
CA VAL A 29 11.01 4.58 0.99
C VAL A 29 11.51 5.43 2.14
N ALA A 30 10.61 5.83 3.03
CA ALA A 30 10.96 6.67 4.17
C ALA A 30 11.96 5.96 5.10
N PRO A 31 12.93 6.68 5.67
CA PRO A 31 13.97 6.08 6.53
C PRO A 31 13.43 5.37 7.77
N ASN A 32 12.26 5.80 8.26
CA ASN A 32 11.59 5.21 9.43
C ASN A 32 10.43 4.28 9.06
N ALA A 33 10.23 3.96 7.78
CA ALA A 33 9.36 2.87 7.39
C ALA A 33 9.99 1.52 7.79
N THR A 34 9.19 0.46 7.85
CA THR A 34 9.68 -0.89 8.09
C THR A 34 9.14 -1.85 7.03
N LEU A 35 10.04 -2.42 6.25
CA LEU A 35 9.73 -3.46 5.28
C LEU A 35 10.39 -4.76 5.71
N ALA A 36 9.63 -5.86 5.78
CA ALA A 36 10.13 -7.14 6.28
C ALA A 36 9.67 -8.31 5.41
N GLY A 37 10.57 -9.23 5.10
CA GLY A 37 10.26 -10.48 4.40
C GLY A 37 10.04 -10.33 2.89
N ASP A 38 9.08 -11.09 2.35
CA ASP A 38 8.78 -11.18 0.92
C ASP A 38 7.95 -9.98 0.43
N VAL A 39 8.62 -8.86 0.23
CA VAL A 39 8.03 -7.60 -0.25
C VAL A 39 8.70 -7.17 -1.55
N VAL A 40 7.91 -6.83 -2.56
CA VAL A 40 8.41 -6.26 -3.83
C VAL A 40 7.70 -4.97 -4.14
N LEU A 41 8.46 -3.90 -4.37
CA LEU A 41 7.99 -2.58 -4.78
C LEU A 41 8.27 -2.37 -6.27
N ALA A 42 7.23 -2.11 -7.06
CA ALA A 42 7.37 -1.79 -8.48
C ALA A 42 7.80 -0.33 -8.71
N ALA A 43 8.16 -0.01 -9.95
CA ALA A 43 8.64 1.31 -10.35
C ALA A 43 7.66 2.44 -9.98
N GLY A 44 8.19 3.53 -9.44
CA GLY A 44 7.44 4.71 -9.06
C GLY A 44 6.57 4.54 -7.80
N SER A 45 6.57 3.36 -7.16
CA SER A 45 5.88 3.17 -5.89
C SER A 45 6.59 3.89 -4.74
N SER A 46 5.86 4.17 -3.66
CA SER A 46 6.43 4.83 -2.48
C SER A 46 5.86 4.30 -1.18
N VAL A 47 6.70 4.27 -0.14
CA VAL A 47 6.32 3.88 1.23
C VAL A 47 6.74 5.00 2.18
N TRP A 48 5.77 5.54 2.88
CA TRP A 48 5.91 6.79 3.62
C TRP A 48 6.23 6.58 5.11
N TYR A 49 6.35 7.67 5.83
CA TYR A 49 6.88 7.68 7.19
C TYR A 49 6.07 6.82 8.17
N GLY A 50 6.75 5.99 8.92
CA GLY A 50 6.14 5.11 9.92
C GLY A 50 5.31 3.95 9.34
N ALA A 51 5.21 3.82 8.02
CA ALA A 51 4.47 2.71 7.43
C ALA A 51 5.19 1.37 7.66
N VAL A 52 4.41 0.30 7.84
CA VAL A 52 4.90 -1.07 8.03
C VAL A 52 4.37 -1.98 6.93
N VAL A 53 5.28 -2.62 6.21
CA VAL A 53 4.97 -3.58 5.15
C VAL A 53 5.65 -4.91 5.48
N ARG A 54 4.89 -5.86 6.05
CA ARG A 54 5.44 -7.10 6.59
C ARG A 54 4.92 -8.34 5.87
N GLY A 55 5.76 -8.90 4.98
CA GLY A 55 5.51 -10.10 4.18
C GLY A 55 6.22 -11.34 4.74
N ASP A 56 5.97 -11.70 5.99
CA ASP A 56 6.61 -12.83 6.67
C ASP A 56 5.83 -14.15 6.52
N THR A 57 4.52 -14.11 6.46
CA THR A 57 3.64 -15.29 6.27
C THR A 57 3.07 -15.42 4.86
N GLY A 58 3.33 -14.45 4.00
CA GLY A 58 2.90 -14.41 2.61
C GLY A 58 3.63 -13.30 1.85
N ALA A 59 3.44 -13.25 0.55
CA ALA A 59 4.08 -12.24 -0.30
C ALA A 59 3.28 -10.94 -0.33
N ILE A 60 3.98 -9.80 -0.35
CA ILE A 60 3.39 -8.48 -0.62
C ILE A 60 3.93 -7.94 -1.94
N ARG A 61 3.04 -7.56 -2.83
CA ARG A 61 3.37 -6.99 -4.14
C ARG A 61 2.69 -5.65 -4.30
N ILE A 62 3.49 -4.60 -4.47
CA ILE A 62 3.01 -3.22 -4.62
C ILE A 62 3.28 -2.78 -6.05
N GLY A 63 2.20 -2.45 -6.76
CA GLY A 63 2.21 -2.10 -8.17
C GLY A 63 2.78 -0.72 -8.46
N LYS A 64 3.03 -0.48 -9.75
CA LYS A 64 3.63 0.77 -10.26
C LYS A 64 2.87 2.01 -9.80
N ASN A 65 3.61 3.03 -9.38
CA ASN A 65 3.08 4.34 -8.96
C ASN A 65 2.09 4.29 -7.77
N SER A 66 2.03 3.19 -7.03
CA SER A 66 1.18 3.09 -5.85
C SER A 66 1.89 3.61 -4.61
N ASN A 67 1.14 4.21 -3.69
CA ASN A 67 1.68 4.81 -2.49
C ASN A 67 1.08 4.18 -1.23
N ILE A 68 1.94 3.90 -0.27
CA ILE A 68 1.59 3.41 1.06
C ILE A 68 1.89 4.54 2.03
N GLN A 69 0.86 5.25 2.44
CA GLN A 69 0.98 6.51 3.16
C GLN A 69 1.39 6.31 4.63
N ASP A 70 1.66 7.42 5.31
CA ASP A 70 2.20 7.44 6.66
C ASP A 70 1.40 6.57 7.63
N ASN A 71 2.13 5.80 8.44
CA ASN A 71 1.58 4.89 9.44
C ASN A 71 0.63 3.79 8.91
N ALA A 72 0.51 3.61 7.60
CA ALA A 72 -0.28 2.50 7.07
C ALA A 72 0.40 1.16 7.34
N VAL A 73 -0.39 0.11 7.53
CA VAL A 73 0.09 -1.24 7.81
C VAL A 73 -0.40 -2.20 6.74
N LEU A 74 0.54 -2.86 6.05
CA LEU A 74 0.27 -3.97 5.15
C LEU A 74 0.82 -5.25 5.78
N HIS A 75 -0.03 -6.26 5.95
CA HIS A 75 0.39 -7.55 6.47
C HIS A 75 -0.35 -8.71 5.80
N THR A 76 0.26 -9.87 5.86
CA THR A 76 -0.23 -11.10 5.22
C THR A 76 -0.83 -12.04 6.25
N GLY A 77 -1.81 -12.85 5.83
CA GLY A 77 -2.34 -13.96 6.62
C GLY A 77 -1.72 -15.30 6.21
N PRO A 78 -1.99 -16.40 6.92
CA PRO A 78 -1.56 -17.72 6.50
C PRO A 78 -2.08 -18.06 5.09
N ASN A 79 -1.15 -18.28 4.15
CA ASN A 79 -1.43 -18.52 2.73
C ASN A 79 -2.17 -17.38 1.99
N LEU A 80 -2.24 -16.20 2.59
CA LEU A 80 -2.85 -15.01 2.00
C LEU A 80 -1.80 -13.92 1.85
N GLY A 81 -1.46 -13.56 0.61
CA GLY A 81 -0.62 -12.42 0.30
C GLY A 81 -1.40 -11.10 0.28
N VAL A 82 -0.71 -10.01 0.07
CA VAL A 82 -1.29 -8.70 -0.27
C VAL A 82 -0.85 -8.33 -1.68
N THR A 83 -1.82 -8.04 -2.53
CA THR A 83 -1.57 -7.54 -3.88
C THR A 83 -2.18 -6.15 -4.03
N ILE A 84 -1.33 -5.18 -4.27
CA ILE A 84 -1.72 -3.80 -4.57
C ILE A 84 -1.46 -3.55 -6.06
N GLY A 85 -2.49 -3.16 -6.79
CA GLY A 85 -2.43 -2.83 -8.21
C GLY A 85 -1.60 -1.57 -8.50
N LYS A 86 -1.74 -1.04 -9.71
CA LYS A 86 -1.06 0.19 -10.16
C LYS A 86 -1.85 1.43 -9.79
N ASN A 87 -1.17 2.54 -9.52
CA ASN A 87 -1.79 3.84 -9.22
C ASN A 87 -2.80 3.76 -8.06
N VAL A 88 -2.52 2.92 -7.06
CA VAL A 88 -3.34 2.75 -5.86
C VAL A 88 -2.82 3.67 -4.76
N SER A 89 -3.73 4.31 -4.03
CA SER A 89 -3.40 5.04 -2.82
C SER A 89 -3.91 4.30 -1.58
N ILE A 90 -3.00 3.94 -0.68
CA ILE A 90 -3.33 3.41 0.65
C ILE A 90 -3.17 4.56 1.64
N GLY A 91 -4.29 5.07 2.12
CA GLY A 91 -4.38 6.27 2.96
C GLY A 91 -3.69 6.12 4.32
N HIS A 92 -3.37 7.26 4.92
CA HIS A 92 -2.70 7.34 6.23
C HIS A 92 -3.37 6.45 7.28
N SER A 93 -2.58 5.67 8.00
CA SER A 93 -3.03 4.77 9.06
C SER A 93 -4.04 3.69 8.63
N ALA A 94 -4.20 3.43 7.35
CA ALA A 94 -5.03 2.32 6.88
C ALA A 94 -4.37 0.97 7.19
N VAL A 95 -5.18 -0.06 7.43
CA VAL A 95 -4.73 -1.44 7.61
C VAL A 95 -5.22 -2.28 6.44
N VAL A 96 -4.28 -2.90 5.73
CA VAL A 96 -4.56 -3.75 4.56
C VAL A 96 -3.97 -5.13 4.82
N HIS A 97 -4.82 -6.12 5.01
CA HIS A 97 -4.41 -7.42 5.52
C HIS A 97 -4.90 -8.56 4.64
N GLY A 98 -3.97 -9.34 4.06
CA GLY A 98 -4.27 -10.57 3.32
C GLY A 98 -5.29 -10.41 2.18
N CYS A 99 -5.23 -9.34 1.40
CA CYS A 99 -6.27 -8.97 0.44
C CYS A 99 -5.71 -8.48 -0.90
N THR A 100 -6.60 -8.24 -1.85
CA THR A 100 -6.26 -7.70 -3.17
C THR A 100 -6.92 -6.33 -3.39
N VAL A 101 -6.13 -5.36 -3.84
CA VAL A 101 -6.60 -4.02 -4.20
C VAL A 101 -6.28 -3.75 -5.67
N GLY A 102 -7.31 -3.52 -6.47
CA GLY A 102 -7.23 -3.34 -7.92
C GLY A 102 -6.65 -1.98 -8.33
N ASP A 103 -6.26 -1.88 -9.61
CA ASP A 103 -5.64 -0.69 -10.17
C ASP A 103 -6.52 0.56 -9.97
N GLY A 104 -5.89 1.68 -9.60
CA GLY A 104 -6.56 2.97 -9.43
C GLY A 104 -7.48 3.07 -8.21
N ALA A 105 -7.55 2.04 -7.38
CA ALA A 105 -8.38 2.07 -6.17
C ALA A 105 -7.80 3.01 -5.09
N LEU A 106 -8.68 3.50 -4.24
CA LEU A 106 -8.32 4.27 -3.05
C LEU A 106 -8.78 3.53 -1.78
N ILE A 107 -7.88 3.29 -0.88
CA ILE A 107 -8.18 2.91 0.51
C ILE A 107 -8.05 4.16 1.37
N GLY A 108 -9.17 4.63 1.91
CA GLY A 108 -9.24 5.86 2.70
C GLY A 108 -8.46 5.77 4.01
N MET A 109 -8.14 6.93 4.58
CA MET A 109 -7.44 7.05 5.85
C MET A 109 -8.15 6.26 6.96
N HIS A 110 -7.39 5.54 7.80
CA HIS A 110 -7.91 4.70 8.89
C HIS A 110 -8.88 3.58 8.47
N ALA A 111 -9.03 3.30 7.17
CA ALA A 111 -9.84 2.16 6.74
C ALA A 111 -9.11 0.85 7.05
N THR A 112 -9.89 -0.20 7.29
CA THR A 112 -9.38 -1.56 7.48
C THR A 112 -9.95 -2.47 6.41
N VAL A 113 -9.08 -3.18 5.68
CA VAL A 113 -9.45 -4.19 4.69
C VAL A 113 -8.92 -5.55 5.15
N MET A 114 -9.84 -6.49 5.40
CA MET A 114 -9.52 -7.76 6.03
C MET A 114 -9.23 -8.88 5.02
N ASN A 115 -8.84 -10.04 5.55
CA ASN A 115 -8.40 -11.22 4.80
C ASN A 115 -9.38 -11.64 3.68
N GLY A 116 -8.81 -11.96 2.53
CA GLY A 116 -9.58 -12.45 1.38
C GLY A 116 -10.47 -11.41 0.72
N ALA A 117 -10.50 -10.18 1.22
CA ALA A 117 -11.27 -9.12 0.56
C ALA A 117 -10.67 -8.74 -0.80
N VAL A 118 -11.53 -8.36 -1.72
CA VAL A 118 -11.15 -7.88 -3.05
C VAL A 118 -11.74 -6.50 -3.25
N VAL A 119 -10.89 -5.50 -3.39
CA VAL A 119 -11.29 -4.14 -3.78
C VAL A 119 -11.02 -3.98 -5.26
N GLY A 120 -12.05 -3.74 -6.04
CA GLY A 120 -12.00 -3.67 -7.51
C GLY A 120 -11.24 -2.46 -8.03
N LYS A 121 -11.05 -2.42 -9.36
CA LYS A 121 -10.38 -1.30 -10.04
C LYS A 121 -11.17 0.00 -9.88
N ASN A 122 -10.48 1.10 -9.62
CA ASN A 122 -11.07 2.42 -9.38
C ASN A 122 -12.14 2.43 -8.27
N ALA A 123 -12.21 1.39 -7.45
CA ALA A 123 -13.09 1.36 -6.30
C ALA A 123 -12.53 2.23 -5.17
N VAL A 124 -13.41 2.67 -4.30
CA VAL A 124 -13.07 3.52 -3.16
C VAL A 124 -13.57 2.87 -1.88
N VAL A 125 -12.67 2.65 -0.94
CA VAL A 125 -13.01 2.35 0.45
C VAL A 125 -12.91 3.66 1.22
N ALA A 126 -14.04 4.14 1.75
CA ALA A 126 -14.08 5.43 2.44
C ALA A 126 -13.24 5.43 3.72
N ALA A 127 -12.84 6.62 4.16
CA ALA A 127 -12.08 6.78 5.41
C ALA A 127 -12.81 6.14 6.61
N GLY A 128 -12.06 5.43 7.46
CA GLY A 128 -12.59 4.75 8.64
C GLY A 128 -13.50 3.55 8.35
N ALA A 129 -13.66 3.12 7.11
CA ALA A 129 -14.51 1.98 6.78
C ALA A 129 -13.84 0.64 7.18
N LEU A 130 -14.67 -0.35 7.56
CA LEU A 130 -14.24 -1.71 7.87
C LEU A 130 -14.77 -2.68 6.80
N VAL A 131 -13.92 -3.08 5.86
CA VAL A 131 -14.21 -4.11 4.87
C VAL A 131 -13.91 -5.47 5.49
N LEU A 132 -14.96 -6.26 5.72
CA LEU A 132 -14.87 -7.56 6.36
C LEU A 132 -14.20 -8.60 5.45
N GLU A 133 -13.82 -9.72 6.05
CA GLU A 133 -13.18 -10.85 5.34
C GLU A 133 -14.03 -11.30 4.14
N ASN A 134 -13.35 -11.66 3.06
CA ASN A 134 -13.94 -12.18 1.82
C ASN A 134 -14.97 -11.25 1.14
N THR A 135 -15.05 -9.99 1.56
CA THR A 135 -15.93 -9.00 0.93
C THR A 135 -15.38 -8.60 -0.43
N VAL A 136 -16.25 -8.52 -1.42
CA VAL A 136 -15.93 -7.97 -2.74
C VAL A 136 -16.53 -6.57 -2.86
N VAL A 137 -15.67 -5.58 -3.07
CA VAL A 137 -16.07 -4.24 -3.52
C VAL A 137 -15.87 -4.21 -5.03
N PRO A 138 -16.94 -4.16 -5.85
CA PRO A 138 -16.81 -4.24 -7.30
C PRO A 138 -16.05 -3.05 -7.89
N ASP A 139 -15.59 -3.18 -9.13
CA ASP A 139 -14.91 -2.12 -9.87
C ASP A 139 -15.74 -0.84 -9.87
N GLY A 140 -15.10 0.28 -9.61
CA GLY A 140 -15.72 1.61 -9.64
C GLY A 140 -16.78 1.88 -8.57
N MET A 141 -16.89 1.04 -7.54
CA MET A 141 -17.87 1.24 -6.47
C MET A 141 -17.26 1.86 -5.22
N VAL A 142 -18.08 2.54 -4.45
CA VAL A 142 -17.72 3.11 -3.14
C VAL A 142 -18.27 2.21 -2.03
N ALA A 143 -17.39 1.77 -1.14
CA ALA A 143 -17.75 1.06 0.09
C ALA A 143 -17.47 1.94 1.31
N MET A 144 -18.42 2.05 2.24
CA MET A 144 -18.29 2.89 3.42
C MET A 144 -19.02 2.31 4.64
N GLY A 145 -18.57 2.73 5.82
CA GLY A 145 -19.18 2.38 7.10
C GLY A 145 -18.49 1.25 7.85
N VAL A 146 -19.02 0.92 9.04
CA VAL A 146 -18.53 -0.15 9.94
C VAL A 146 -19.72 -1.02 10.35
N PRO A 147 -19.88 -2.23 9.80
CA PRO A 147 -19.12 -2.79 8.66
C PRO A 147 -19.39 -2.04 7.35
N ALA A 148 -18.40 -2.05 6.45
CA ALA A 148 -18.53 -1.39 5.16
C ALA A 148 -19.59 -2.06 4.28
N LYS A 149 -20.37 -1.23 3.59
CA LYS A 149 -21.32 -1.64 2.57
C LYS A 149 -21.02 -0.93 1.26
N VAL A 150 -21.15 -1.66 0.17
CA VAL A 150 -21.13 -1.07 -1.17
C VAL A 150 -22.36 -0.18 -1.31
N ARG A 151 -22.18 1.07 -1.69
CA ARG A 151 -23.25 2.09 -1.72
C ARG A 151 -23.57 2.53 -3.13
N GLU A 152 -22.65 3.15 -3.79
CA GLU A 152 -22.85 3.84 -5.05
C GLU A 152 -21.63 3.69 -5.97
N ALA A 153 -21.78 4.03 -7.22
CA ALA A 153 -20.66 4.12 -8.13
C ALA A 153 -19.81 5.36 -7.80
N ALA A 154 -18.50 5.21 -7.87
CA ALA A 154 -17.59 6.35 -7.80
C ALA A 154 -17.86 7.29 -8.97
N SER A 155 -18.09 8.55 -8.69
CA SER A 155 -18.30 9.54 -9.75
C SER A 155 -17.05 9.68 -10.63
N PRO A 156 -17.17 10.05 -11.91
CA PRO A 156 -16.02 10.34 -12.75
C PRO A 156 -15.05 11.35 -12.13
N ALA A 157 -15.58 12.35 -11.42
CA ALA A 157 -14.79 13.34 -10.72
C ALA A 157 -13.97 12.72 -9.56
N LEU A 158 -14.54 11.77 -8.82
CA LEU A 158 -13.84 11.06 -7.74
C LEU A 158 -12.74 10.15 -8.30
N VAL A 159 -13.02 9.41 -9.37
CA VAL A 159 -12.01 8.57 -10.04
C VAL A 159 -10.85 9.42 -10.55
N GLU A 160 -11.13 10.57 -11.16
CA GLU A 160 -10.09 11.49 -11.64
C GLU A 160 -9.31 12.13 -10.48
N ALA A 161 -9.97 12.47 -9.37
CA ALA A 161 -9.30 12.96 -8.17
C ALA A 161 -8.34 11.91 -7.58
N ASN A 162 -8.74 10.64 -7.53
CA ASN A 162 -7.88 9.56 -7.06
C ASN A 162 -6.68 9.34 -7.98
N ARG A 163 -6.89 9.42 -9.29
CA ARG A 163 -5.81 9.33 -10.27
C ARG A 163 -4.76 10.45 -10.05
N LYS A 164 -5.23 11.69 -9.92
CA LYS A 164 -4.38 12.85 -9.63
C LYS A 164 -3.66 12.73 -8.29
N ASN A 165 -4.33 12.19 -7.28
CA ASN A 165 -3.71 11.92 -5.98
C ASN A 165 -2.52 10.96 -6.11
N ALA A 166 -2.69 9.83 -6.82
CA ALA A 166 -1.61 8.88 -7.03
C ALA A 166 -0.44 9.51 -7.83
N GLU A 167 -0.73 10.32 -8.85
CA GLU A 167 0.29 11.06 -9.61
C GLU A 167 1.02 12.09 -8.74
N GLY A 168 0.31 12.81 -7.86
CA GLY A 168 0.90 13.73 -6.90
C GLY A 168 1.91 13.04 -6.00
N TYR A 169 1.55 11.86 -5.47
CA TYR A 169 2.46 11.06 -4.64
C TYR A 169 3.73 10.60 -5.37
N VAL A 170 3.68 10.36 -6.68
CA VAL A 170 4.91 10.07 -7.47
C VAL A 170 5.82 11.29 -7.51
N ALA A 171 5.27 12.49 -7.69
CA ALA A 171 6.06 13.73 -7.69
C ALA A 171 6.63 14.03 -6.30
N GLU A 172 5.82 13.91 -5.25
CA GLU A 172 6.24 14.10 -3.86
C GLU A 172 7.32 13.08 -3.45
N ALA A 173 7.18 11.83 -3.86
CA ALA A 173 8.18 10.78 -3.61
C ALA A 173 9.56 11.16 -4.14
N THR A 174 9.62 11.77 -5.33
CA THR A 174 10.87 12.24 -5.91
C THR A 174 11.50 13.35 -5.05
N ALA A 175 10.70 14.32 -4.63
CA ALA A 175 11.16 15.43 -3.80
C ALA A 175 11.68 14.93 -2.42
N HIS A 176 10.95 13.98 -1.79
CA HIS A 176 11.39 13.40 -0.52
C HIS A 176 12.65 12.52 -0.67
N ALA A 177 12.78 11.79 -1.78
CA ALA A 177 13.99 11.02 -2.07
C ALA A 177 15.22 11.94 -2.22
N GLU A 178 15.06 13.11 -2.82
CA GLU A 178 16.13 14.10 -2.95
C GLU A 178 16.51 14.73 -1.61
N ALA A 179 15.52 15.04 -0.78
CA ALA A 179 15.74 15.64 0.56
C ALA A 179 16.39 14.69 1.58
N ASN A 180 16.38 13.36 1.31
CA ASN A 180 16.95 12.34 2.20
C ASN A 180 18.27 11.75 1.67
N LYS A 181 18.90 12.39 0.67
CA LYS A 181 20.26 12.06 0.18
C LYS A 181 21.32 12.69 1.09
#